data_b6fa56f66ef8a490ca85fb9229e94033
#
_entry.id   b6fa56f66ef8a490ca85fb9229e94033
#
_cell.length_a   1.000
_cell.length_b   1.000
_cell.length_c   1.000
_cell.angle_alpha   90.00
_cell.angle_beta   90.00
_cell.angle_gamma   90.00
#
_symmetry.space_group_name_H-M   'P 1'
#
loop_
_entity.id
_entity.type
_entity.pdbx_description
1 polymer ?
#
loop_
_entity_poly.entity_id
_entity_poly.type
_entity_poly.pdbx_seq_one_letter_code
_entity_poly.pdbx_strand_id
1 'polypeptide(L)'
;MRRFFVFLLILAFPLLSEAQETITVMQYNLLQYGNYQSGFAECYETNNNTQHKDDCIRTILNYVKPDIFTVCEFGKTQQLQDDFLRHNLNINGISYWKTDNIINFANSSIINHIFYDSRKMELKKHVALRTSPRDTDVYELYFKTSELIAGDTVKLVCIVSHPKAGQYYETDRLATMRTVMNYVEQHYADENVLVMGDFNMYRASEQGYQLLTRTYSDSRSLFVDPLARVGGVGEWNNNATFAPFHTQSTRSYSDECFSSGGLDDRFDFILMSDEIYMGFNKIKYVDNSYFALGNDGQHFNQSIDQNGNAAVPASVASALFDISDHLPVTMKLHLYSQWGVNDMNLGGFRVYPNPTNGLINVGLPQCDSPTMGQTEYRIMNVMGQTLMTGIVEGESQKIDVSQLSNGLYFIHINGLVSKFVKTTSLH
;
A
#
# COMPACT_ATOMS: atom_id res chain seq x y z
N MET A 1 -48.93 -41.70 -34.45
CA MET A 1 -48.15 -41.13 -33.27
C MET A 1 -46.92 -40.38 -33.79
N ARG A 2 -46.97 -39.05 -33.86
CA ARG A 2 -45.84 -38.21 -34.26
C ARG A 2 -45.04 -37.82 -32.99
N ARG A 3 -43.78 -38.23 -32.88
CA ARG A 3 -42.92 -37.87 -31.84
C ARG A 3 -42.29 -36.50 -32.16
N PHE A 4 -42.58 -35.47 -31.34
CA PHE A 4 -41.88 -34.19 -31.37
C PHE A 4 -40.58 -34.32 -30.56
N PHE A 5 -39.44 -34.14 -31.22
CA PHE A 5 -38.15 -33.92 -30.55
C PHE A 5 -38.00 -32.42 -30.29
N VAL A 6 -38.01 -32.04 -29.03
CA VAL A 6 -37.64 -30.69 -28.59
C VAL A 6 -36.12 -30.66 -28.46
N PHE A 7 -35.44 -29.94 -29.35
CA PHE A 7 -34.01 -29.62 -29.21
C PHE A 7 -33.90 -28.48 -28.25
N LEU A 8 -33.36 -28.75 -27.06
CA LEU A 8 -32.95 -27.73 -26.09
C LEU A 8 -31.60 -27.14 -26.54
N LEU A 9 -31.63 -25.94 -27.13
CA LEU A 9 -30.43 -25.19 -27.48
C LEU A 9 -29.85 -24.61 -26.16
N ILE A 10 -28.83 -25.25 -25.57
CA ILE A 10 -28.06 -24.69 -24.47
C ILE A 10 -27.14 -23.63 -25.06
N LEU A 11 -27.55 -22.37 -24.97
CA LEU A 11 -26.68 -21.23 -25.21
C LEU A 11 -25.63 -21.20 -24.09
N ALA A 12 -24.46 -21.75 -24.38
CA ALA A 12 -23.28 -21.52 -23.55
C ALA A 12 -22.84 -20.04 -23.72
N PHE A 13 -23.25 -19.18 -22.81
CA PHE A 13 -22.63 -17.88 -22.68
C PHE A 13 -21.19 -18.12 -22.24
N PRO A 14 -20.17 -17.64 -22.97
CA PRO A 14 -18.83 -17.63 -22.44
C PRO A 14 -18.86 -16.72 -21.18
N LEU A 15 -18.55 -17.29 -20.04
CA LEU A 15 -18.17 -16.52 -18.88
C LEU A 15 -16.87 -15.81 -19.29
N LEU A 16 -17.00 -14.56 -19.73
CA LEU A 16 -15.87 -13.66 -19.88
C LEU A 16 -15.33 -13.46 -18.45
N SER A 17 -14.34 -14.28 -18.08
CA SER A 17 -13.48 -13.98 -16.94
C SER A 17 -12.76 -12.69 -17.31
N GLU A 18 -13.18 -11.58 -16.72
CA GLU A 18 -12.43 -10.33 -16.83
C GLU A 18 -11.03 -10.63 -16.31
N ALA A 19 -10.03 -10.41 -17.14
CA ALA A 19 -8.65 -10.59 -16.77
C ALA A 19 -8.25 -9.45 -15.81
N GLN A 20 -8.32 -9.73 -14.53
CA GLN A 20 -7.91 -8.81 -13.48
C GLN A 20 -6.38 -8.78 -13.44
N GLU A 21 -5.78 -7.64 -13.78
CA GLU A 21 -4.33 -7.49 -13.69
C GLU A 21 -3.93 -7.23 -12.22
N THR A 22 -2.94 -7.99 -11.75
CA THR A 22 -2.37 -7.82 -10.42
C THR A 22 -1.03 -7.11 -10.52
N ILE A 23 -0.86 -6.06 -9.73
CA ILE A 23 0.36 -5.28 -9.59
C ILE A 23 0.97 -5.58 -8.22
N THR A 24 2.22 -6.01 -8.21
CA THR A 24 3.00 -6.23 -6.98
C THR A 24 3.88 -5.03 -6.71
N VAL A 25 3.71 -4.43 -5.53
CA VAL A 25 4.51 -3.30 -5.04
C VAL A 25 5.47 -3.81 -3.98
N MET A 26 6.73 -3.38 -4.03
CA MET A 26 7.75 -3.65 -3.01
C MET A 26 8.46 -2.37 -2.64
N GLN A 27 8.60 -2.12 -1.34
CA GLN A 27 9.41 -1.05 -0.75
C GLN A 27 10.54 -1.67 0.06
N TYR A 28 11.79 -1.16 -0.09
CA TYR A 28 12.94 -1.70 0.61
C TYR A 28 13.97 -0.62 0.99
N ASN A 29 14.39 -0.58 2.23
CA ASN A 29 15.60 0.12 2.64
C ASN A 29 16.82 -0.75 2.32
N LEU A 30 17.73 -0.27 1.46
CA LEU A 30 18.87 -1.02 0.96
C LEU A 30 20.17 -0.82 1.74
N LEU A 31 20.09 -0.20 2.91
CA LEU A 31 21.23 0.06 3.79
C LEU A 31 22.43 0.62 3.04
N GLN A 32 22.47 1.93 2.80
CA GLN A 32 23.59 2.64 2.18
C GLN A 32 24.07 2.02 0.84
N TYR A 33 23.17 1.51 0.00
CA TYR A 33 23.54 0.84 -1.25
C TYR A 33 24.39 1.75 -2.16
N GLY A 34 25.62 1.34 -2.43
CA GLY A 34 26.57 2.10 -3.23
C GLY A 34 27.06 3.41 -2.62
N ASN A 35 26.78 3.66 -1.33
CA ASN A 35 27.26 4.83 -0.59
C ASN A 35 28.26 4.41 0.49
N TYR A 36 29.53 4.64 0.24
CA TYR A 36 30.64 4.32 1.15
C TYR A 36 31.16 5.53 1.93
N GLN A 37 30.55 6.69 1.78
CA GLN A 37 30.96 7.93 2.45
C GLN A 37 29.98 8.27 3.58
N SER A 38 29.72 7.36 4.47
CA SER A 38 28.81 7.64 5.55
C SER A 38 29.54 8.27 6.75
N GLY A 39 29.08 9.42 7.17
CA GLY A 39 29.48 10.00 8.46
C GLY A 39 28.74 9.44 9.66
N PHE A 40 27.83 8.48 9.47
CA PHE A 40 26.92 7.97 10.50
C PHE A 40 26.96 6.46 10.68
N ALA A 41 27.28 5.72 9.66
CA ALA A 41 27.44 4.29 9.74
C ALA A 41 28.82 3.96 9.18
N GLU A 42 29.51 3.05 9.82
CA GLU A 42 30.81 2.54 9.37
C GLU A 42 30.64 1.60 8.18
N CYS A 43 29.92 2.09 7.13
CA CYS A 43 29.65 1.33 5.92
C CYS A 43 30.76 1.55 4.90
N TYR A 44 31.56 0.54 4.69
CA TYR A 44 32.67 0.52 3.76
C TYR A 44 32.43 -0.51 2.66
N GLU A 45 33.21 -0.46 1.57
CA GLU A 45 33.16 -1.48 0.53
C GLU A 45 33.41 -2.90 1.05
N THR A 46 34.15 -3.03 2.14
CA THR A 46 34.51 -4.31 2.75
C THR A 46 33.38 -4.97 3.55
N ASN A 47 32.46 -4.19 4.12
CA ASN A 47 31.34 -4.69 4.93
C ASN A 47 29.97 -4.38 4.34
N ASN A 48 29.90 -3.57 3.27
CA ASN A 48 28.69 -3.20 2.56
C ASN A 48 28.88 -3.29 1.03
N ASN A 49 29.47 -4.37 0.56
CA ASN A 49 29.91 -4.54 -0.83
C ASN A 49 28.73 -4.55 -1.82
N THR A 50 28.71 -3.62 -2.77
CA THR A 50 27.63 -3.47 -3.75
C THR A 50 27.47 -4.71 -4.64
N GLN A 51 28.56 -5.37 -5.05
CA GLN A 51 28.47 -6.59 -5.88
C GLN A 51 27.80 -7.75 -5.12
N HIS A 52 28.10 -7.90 -3.83
CA HIS A 52 27.43 -8.90 -2.99
C HIS A 52 25.95 -8.55 -2.81
N LYS A 53 25.64 -7.28 -2.59
CA LYS A 53 24.24 -6.81 -2.53
C LYS A 53 23.48 -7.03 -3.85
N ASP A 54 24.14 -6.93 -4.98
CA ASP A 54 23.56 -7.25 -6.29
C ASP A 54 23.13 -8.73 -6.38
N ASP A 55 23.93 -9.65 -5.87
CA ASP A 55 23.58 -11.07 -5.83
C ASP A 55 22.37 -11.31 -4.92
N CYS A 56 22.34 -10.68 -3.76
CA CYS A 56 21.24 -10.75 -2.82
C CYS A 56 19.95 -10.16 -3.39
N ILE A 57 20.01 -8.95 -3.95
CA ILE A 57 18.83 -8.28 -4.50
C ILE A 57 18.23 -9.05 -5.68
N ARG A 58 19.05 -9.65 -6.55
CA ARG A 58 18.56 -10.51 -7.63
C ARG A 58 17.81 -11.74 -7.09
N THR A 59 18.29 -12.33 -6.01
CA THR A 59 17.59 -13.45 -5.35
C THR A 59 16.22 -13.02 -4.84
N ILE A 60 16.15 -11.87 -4.16
CA ILE A 60 14.91 -11.31 -3.62
C ILE A 60 13.95 -10.90 -4.75
N LEU A 61 14.42 -10.19 -5.77
CA LEU A 61 13.62 -9.75 -6.91
C LEU A 61 13.05 -10.93 -7.72
N ASN A 62 13.84 -11.99 -7.91
CA ASN A 62 13.37 -13.20 -8.58
C ASN A 62 12.29 -13.94 -7.78
N TYR A 63 12.31 -13.83 -6.46
CA TYR A 63 11.31 -14.42 -5.59
C TYR A 63 10.02 -13.60 -5.55
N VAL A 64 10.11 -12.29 -5.32
CA VAL A 64 8.95 -11.37 -5.20
C VAL A 64 8.31 -11.06 -6.55
N LYS A 65 9.13 -10.81 -7.57
CA LYS A 65 8.74 -10.33 -8.91
C LYS A 65 7.85 -9.09 -8.84
N PRO A 66 8.33 -8.00 -8.23
CA PRO A 66 7.56 -6.76 -8.14
C PRO A 66 7.34 -6.15 -9.52
N ASP A 67 6.30 -5.34 -9.68
CA ASP A 67 6.05 -4.49 -10.85
C ASP A 67 6.46 -3.04 -10.57
N ILE A 68 6.39 -2.65 -9.29
CA ILE A 68 6.89 -1.40 -8.74
C ILE A 68 7.85 -1.74 -7.60
N PHE A 69 9.07 -1.23 -7.69
CA PHE A 69 10.09 -1.41 -6.68
C PHE A 69 10.62 -0.04 -6.25
N THR A 70 10.32 0.36 -5.01
CA THR A 70 10.83 1.59 -4.42
C THR A 70 11.88 1.27 -3.36
N VAL A 71 12.85 2.16 -3.25
CA VAL A 71 13.99 1.97 -2.34
C VAL A 71 14.26 3.22 -1.51
N CYS A 72 14.78 3.00 -0.31
CA CYS A 72 15.43 3.99 0.53
C CYS A 72 16.91 3.64 0.67
N GLU A 73 17.73 4.60 1.11
CA GLU A 73 19.18 4.45 1.30
C GLU A 73 19.94 3.99 0.04
N PHE A 74 19.53 4.52 -1.08
CA PHE A 74 20.21 4.34 -2.36
C PHE A 74 21.21 5.48 -2.57
N GLY A 75 22.43 5.18 -3.03
CA GLY A 75 23.46 6.19 -3.30
C GLY A 75 23.05 7.14 -4.43
N LYS A 76 23.46 8.41 -4.34
CA LYS A 76 22.92 9.55 -5.11
C LYS A 76 23.46 9.71 -6.53
N THR A 77 24.22 8.78 -7.07
CA THR A 77 24.86 8.97 -8.38
C THR A 77 24.07 8.34 -9.52
N GLN A 78 24.00 9.05 -10.66
CA GLN A 78 23.36 8.52 -11.87
C GLN A 78 24.03 7.21 -12.34
N GLN A 79 25.35 7.12 -12.24
CA GLN A 79 26.07 5.91 -12.61
C GLN A 79 25.61 4.69 -11.81
N LEU A 80 25.41 4.85 -10.49
CA LEU A 80 24.93 3.77 -9.62
C LEU A 80 23.53 3.30 -10.03
N GLN A 81 22.67 4.26 -10.36
CA GLN A 81 21.32 3.97 -10.86
C GLN A 81 21.33 3.16 -12.15
N ASP A 82 22.16 3.58 -13.11
CA ASP A 82 22.30 2.90 -14.41
C ASP A 82 22.91 1.50 -14.22
N ASP A 83 23.87 1.36 -13.32
CA ASP A 83 24.47 0.08 -12.95
C ASP A 83 23.47 -0.84 -12.28
N PHE A 84 22.64 -0.32 -11.35
CA PHE A 84 21.59 -1.09 -10.70
C PHE A 84 20.59 -1.65 -11.72
N LEU A 85 20.10 -0.82 -12.64
CA LEU A 85 19.22 -1.25 -13.72
C LEU A 85 19.86 -2.35 -14.56
N ARG A 86 21.11 -2.18 -14.95
CA ARG A 86 21.82 -3.10 -15.84
C ARG A 86 22.20 -4.43 -15.16
N HIS A 87 22.57 -4.40 -13.88
CA HIS A 87 23.07 -5.57 -13.17
C HIS A 87 21.98 -6.35 -12.42
N ASN A 88 20.87 -5.71 -12.07
CA ASN A 88 19.86 -6.33 -11.21
C ASN A 88 18.49 -6.50 -11.88
N LEU A 89 18.09 -5.59 -12.75
CA LEU A 89 16.72 -5.53 -13.28
C LEU A 89 16.68 -5.89 -14.77
N ASN A 90 17.51 -5.24 -15.59
CA ASN A 90 17.55 -5.48 -17.04
C ASN A 90 18.63 -6.52 -17.39
N ILE A 91 18.47 -7.73 -16.87
CA ILE A 91 19.38 -8.87 -17.06
C ILE A 91 18.72 -9.98 -17.88
N ASN A 92 19.50 -10.92 -18.40
CA ASN A 92 19.00 -12.10 -19.11
C ASN A 92 18.03 -11.79 -20.27
N GLY A 93 18.27 -10.70 -21.02
CA GLY A 93 17.42 -10.25 -22.12
C GLY A 93 16.22 -9.41 -21.71
N ILE A 94 16.04 -9.14 -20.43
CA ILE A 94 15.06 -8.18 -19.92
C ILE A 94 15.55 -6.76 -20.18
N SER A 95 14.65 -5.86 -20.64
CA SER A 95 14.99 -4.46 -20.95
C SER A 95 13.82 -3.50 -20.65
N TYR A 96 12.81 -3.97 -19.91
CA TYR A 96 11.59 -3.21 -19.67
C TYR A 96 11.57 -2.43 -18.35
N TRP A 97 12.50 -2.67 -17.45
CA TRP A 97 12.59 -1.89 -16.24
C TRP A 97 13.08 -0.48 -16.53
N LYS A 98 12.41 0.49 -15.97
CA LYS A 98 12.74 1.90 -16.07
C LYS A 98 12.76 2.57 -14.69
N THR A 99 13.32 3.75 -14.69
CA THR A 99 13.38 4.65 -13.54
C THR A 99 13.36 6.09 -14.05
N ASP A 100 13.53 7.08 -13.19
CA ASP A 100 13.65 8.50 -13.56
C ASP A 100 15.00 9.09 -13.12
N ASN A 101 15.27 10.31 -13.54
CA ASN A 101 16.44 11.06 -13.12
C ASN A 101 16.42 11.33 -11.62
N ILE A 102 17.59 11.39 -11.02
CA ILE A 102 17.75 11.72 -9.61
C ILE A 102 17.44 13.21 -9.38
N ILE A 103 16.55 13.50 -8.44
CA ILE A 103 16.34 14.82 -7.87
C ILE A 103 16.80 14.76 -6.40
N ASN A 104 17.65 15.67 -5.95
CA ASN A 104 18.21 15.65 -4.60
C ASN A 104 18.53 17.09 -4.14
N PHE A 105 17.50 17.83 -3.76
CA PHE A 105 17.65 19.20 -3.25
C PHE A 105 18.28 19.25 -1.86
N ALA A 106 18.04 18.23 -1.04
CA ALA A 106 18.64 18.10 0.27
C ALA A 106 20.16 17.85 0.21
N ASN A 107 20.70 17.51 -0.96
CA ASN A 107 22.08 17.09 -1.16
C ASN A 107 22.49 15.96 -0.21
N SER A 108 21.57 15.08 0.11
CA SER A 108 21.85 13.88 0.91
C SER A 108 22.79 12.92 0.15
N SER A 109 23.60 12.15 0.87
CA SER A 109 24.43 11.10 0.29
C SER A 109 23.62 9.88 -0.17
N ILE A 110 22.45 9.69 0.44
CA ILE A 110 21.50 8.64 0.13
C ILE A 110 20.14 9.24 -0.22
N ILE A 111 19.44 8.62 -1.16
CA ILE A 111 18.15 9.08 -1.69
C ILE A 111 17.10 7.99 -1.63
N ASN A 112 15.85 8.38 -1.87
CA ASN A 112 14.79 7.45 -2.24
C ASN A 112 14.76 7.30 -3.76
N HIS A 113 14.27 6.16 -4.25
CA HIS A 113 14.18 5.96 -5.69
C HIS A 113 13.07 4.99 -6.07
N ILE A 114 12.71 4.94 -7.37
CA ILE A 114 11.71 4.04 -7.93
C ILE A 114 12.23 3.33 -9.18
N PHE A 115 11.92 2.04 -9.28
CA PHE A 115 12.04 1.23 -10.49
C PHE A 115 10.68 0.62 -10.82
N TYR A 116 10.32 0.56 -12.10
CA TYR A 116 9.00 0.09 -12.50
C TYR A 116 9.02 -0.67 -13.83
N ASP A 117 8.08 -1.60 -14.00
CA ASP A 117 7.88 -2.35 -15.24
C ASP A 117 7.19 -1.47 -16.29
N SER A 118 7.95 -1.01 -17.27
CA SER A 118 7.47 -0.10 -18.32
C SER A 118 6.53 -0.74 -19.34
N ARG A 119 6.34 -2.05 -19.30
CA ARG A 119 5.31 -2.74 -20.10
C ARG A 119 3.92 -2.47 -19.54
N LYS A 120 3.81 -2.38 -18.21
CA LYS A 120 2.55 -2.20 -17.47
C LYS A 120 2.21 -0.75 -17.19
N MET A 121 3.22 0.10 -17.03
CA MET A 121 3.01 1.50 -16.63
C MET A 121 4.02 2.45 -17.25
N GLU A 122 3.76 3.74 -17.11
CA GLU A 122 4.66 4.80 -17.54
C GLU A 122 4.70 5.92 -16.50
N LEU A 123 5.91 6.32 -16.12
CA LEU A 123 6.12 7.47 -15.26
C LEU A 123 5.90 8.76 -16.06
N LYS A 124 4.99 9.61 -15.59
CA LYS A 124 4.64 10.88 -16.24
C LYS A 124 5.17 12.10 -15.50
N LYS A 125 5.38 11.97 -14.20
CA LYS A 125 5.84 13.10 -13.38
C LYS A 125 6.63 12.59 -12.18
N HIS A 126 7.73 13.28 -11.89
CA HIS A 126 8.50 13.13 -10.67
C HIS A 126 8.70 14.50 -10.03
N VAL A 127 8.45 14.59 -8.73
CA VAL A 127 8.67 15.79 -7.93
C VAL A 127 9.34 15.38 -6.63
N ALA A 128 10.42 16.07 -6.26
CA ALA A 128 11.01 15.94 -4.93
C ALA A 128 10.49 17.06 -4.03
N LEU A 129 9.85 16.69 -2.94
CA LEU A 129 9.43 17.59 -1.88
C LEU A 129 10.63 17.87 -0.97
N ARG A 130 10.93 19.13 -0.74
CA ARG A 130 12.05 19.53 0.12
C ARG A 130 11.76 19.22 1.57
N THR A 131 12.22 18.09 2.03
CA THR A 131 12.16 17.63 3.43
C THR A 131 13.57 17.43 3.98
N SER A 132 13.71 17.21 5.28
CA SER A 132 15.00 17.06 5.94
C SER A 132 15.04 15.75 6.75
N PRO A 133 16.14 15.03 6.73
CA PRO A 133 17.46 15.28 6.10
C PRO A 133 17.53 14.85 4.61
N ARG A 134 16.49 14.27 4.06
CA ARG A 134 16.37 13.80 2.68
C ARG A 134 15.08 14.34 2.08
N ASP A 135 15.07 14.54 0.77
CA ASP A 135 13.84 14.87 0.05
C ASP A 135 12.87 13.68 0.12
N THR A 136 11.59 13.97 -0.02
CA THR A 136 10.55 12.96 -0.22
C THR A 136 10.14 12.98 -1.69
N ASP A 137 10.17 11.84 -2.36
CA ASP A 137 9.95 11.74 -3.80
C ASP A 137 8.52 11.34 -4.12
N VAL A 138 7.91 12.01 -5.09
CA VAL A 138 6.54 11.79 -5.57
C VAL A 138 6.58 11.39 -7.03
N TYR A 139 6.15 10.18 -7.34
CA TYR A 139 6.13 9.59 -8.68
C TYR A 139 4.68 9.39 -9.14
N GLU A 140 4.32 9.96 -10.27
CA GLU A 140 3.01 9.78 -10.89
C GLU A 140 3.11 8.79 -12.05
N LEU A 141 2.53 7.60 -11.87
CA LEU A 141 2.51 6.50 -12.81
C LEU A 141 1.13 6.36 -13.46
N TYR A 142 1.10 6.02 -14.76
CA TYR A 142 -0.09 5.71 -15.51
C TYR A 142 -0.02 4.29 -16.04
N PHE A 143 -1.07 3.50 -15.83
CA PHE A 143 -1.13 2.13 -16.32
C PHE A 143 -1.38 2.05 -17.82
N LYS A 144 -0.74 1.07 -18.48
CA LYS A 144 -0.79 0.78 -19.92
C LYS A 144 -1.54 -0.53 -20.18
N THR A 145 -2.71 -0.70 -19.63
CA THR A 145 -3.43 -1.94 -19.85
C THR A 145 -4.34 -1.85 -21.09
N SER A 146 -4.38 -2.93 -21.88
CA SER A 146 -5.29 -3.07 -23.02
C SER A 146 -6.76 -3.13 -22.60
N GLU A 147 -7.00 -3.41 -21.32
CA GLU A 147 -8.31 -3.49 -20.72
C GLU A 147 -8.96 -2.11 -20.51
N LEU A 148 -8.18 -1.02 -20.54
CA LEU A 148 -8.73 0.32 -20.46
C LEU A 148 -9.43 0.70 -21.76
N ILE A 149 -10.65 1.23 -21.65
CA ILE A 149 -11.36 1.81 -22.80
C ILE A 149 -10.52 2.94 -23.38
N ALA A 150 -10.47 3.08 -24.69
CA ALA A 150 -9.70 4.12 -25.35
C ALA A 150 -10.07 5.52 -24.81
N GLY A 151 -9.07 6.21 -24.27
CA GLY A 151 -9.22 7.51 -23.60
C GLY A 151 -9.32 7.45 -22.08
N ASP A 152 -9.42 6.25 -21.50
CA ASP A 152 -9.37 6.06 -20.05
C ASP A 152 -7.92 6.09 -19.55
N THR A 153 -7.74 6.63 -18.36
CA THR A 153 -6.43 6.64 -17.68
C THR A 153 -6.61 6.17 -16.23
N VAL A 154 -5.72 5.29 -15.80
CA VAL A 154 -5.63 4.90 -14.38
C VAL A 154 -4.28 5.34 -13.87
N LYS A 155 -4.33 6.22 -12.87
CA LYS A 155 -3.16 6.83 -12.26
C LYS A 155 -2.91 6.21 -10.89
N LEU A 156 -1.63 6.00 -10.58
CA LEU A 156 -1.13 5.66 -9.25
C LEU A 156 -0.01 6.63 -8.88
N VAL A 157 -0.12 7.23 -7.71
CA VAL A 157 0.91 8.10 -7.15
C VAL A 157 1.68 7.33 -6.09
N CYS A 158 3.00 7.20 -6.24
CA CYS A 158 3.89 6.60 -5.25
C CYS A 158 4.70 7.71 -4.58
N ILE A 159 4.52 7.88 -3.27
CA ILE A 159 5.29 8.83 -2.46
C ILE A 159 6.27 8.03 -1.61
N VAL A 160 7.56 8.25 -1.85
CA VAL A 160 8.63 7.53 -1.14
C VAL A 160 9.33 8.47 -0.19
N SER A 161 9.31 8.14 1.10
CA SER A 161 9.84 8.99 2.17
C SER A 161 10.76 8.22 3.09
N HIS A 162 11.86 8.85 3.48
CA HIS A 162 12.76 8.35 4.50
C HIS A 162 13.09 9.48 5.48
N PRO A 163 12.21 9.75 6.45
CA PRO A 163 12.39 10.81 7.45
C PRO A 163 13.55 10.54 8.40
N LYS A 164 13.77 11.45 9.33
CA LYS A 164 14.88 11.43 10.28
C LYS A 164 14.83 10.21 11.20
N ALA A 165 15.89 9.40 11.16
CA ALA A 165 16.10 8.29 12.09
C ALA A 165 16.37 8.76 13.52
N GLY A 166 16.06 7.89 14.49
CA GLY A 166 16.34 8.06 15.91
C GLY A 166 15.10 8.47 16.72
N GLN A 167 14.98 7.88 17.90
CA GLN A 167 13.81 7.98 18.78
C GLN A 167 13.46 9.44 19.17
N TYR A 168 14.44 10.32 19.27
CA TYR A 168 14.23 11.72 19.72
C TYR A 168 13.81 12.68 18.59
N TYR A 169 13.68 12.22 17.34
CA TYR A 169 13.38 13.06 16.18
C TYR A 169 11.93 12.98 15.70
N GLU A 170 10.99 12.68 16.60
CA GLU A 170 9.55 12.62 16.28
C GLU A 170 9.02 13.92 15.65
N THR A 171 9.51 15.08 16.13
CA THR A 171 9.13 16.41 15.60
C THR A 171 9.61 16.59 14.15
N ASP A 172 10.80 16.10 13.81
CA ASP A 172 11.34 16.18 12.45
C ASP A 172 10.52 15.29 11.51
N ARG A 173 10.17 14.09 11.97
CA ARG A 173 9.28 13.18 11.21
C ARG A 173 7.90 13.78 10.99
N LEU A 174 7.31 14.41 12.01
CA LEU A 174 6.06 15.14 11.89
C LEU A 174 6.14 16.27 10.85
N ALA A 175 7.22 17.04 10.83
CA ALA A 175 7.43 18.12 9.85
C ALA A 175 7.48 17.57 8.42
N THR A 176 8.16 16.44 8.21
CA THR A 176 8.19 15.73 6.93
C THR A 176 6.78 15.29 6.52
N MET A 177 6.03 14.63 7.41
CA MET A 177 4.67 14.16 7.10
C MET A 177 3.68 15.31 6.84
N ARG A 178 3.85 16.46 7.49
CA ARG A 178 3.06 17.66 7.16
C ARG A 178 3.31 18.15 5.74
N THR A 179 4.56 18.12 5.28
CA THR A 179 4.90 18.47 3.89
C THR A 179 4.25 17.49 2.91
N VAL A 180 4.31 16.19 3.20
CA VAL A 180 3.65 15.15 2.40
C VAL A 180 2.14 15.37 2.34
N MET A 181 1.46 15.52 3.48
CA MET A 181 0.01 15.67 3.54
C MET A 181 -0.46 16.94 2.85
N ASN A 182 0.21 18.08 3.06
CA ASN A 182 -0.12 19.32 2.36
C ASN A 182 -0.02 19.15 0.84
N TYR A 183 0.98 18.43 0.36
CA TYR A 183 1.14 18.19 -1.07
C TYR A 183 0.06 17.25 -1.62
N VAL A 184 -0.28 16.18 -0.90
CA VAL A 184 -1.36 15.25 -1.25
C VAL A 184 -2.70 15.99 -1.32
N GLU A 185 -3.04 16.76 -0.29
CA GLU A 185 -4.30 17.53 -0.25
C GLU A 185 -4.43 18.54 -1.39
N GLN A 186 -3.32 19.14 -1.80
CA GLN A 186 -3.32 20.14 -2.88
C GLN A 186 -3.39 19.53 -4.28
N HIS A 187 -2.87 18.30 -4.46
CA HIS A 187 -2.65 17.75 -5.80
C HIS A 187 -3.30 16.39 -6.05
N TYR A 188 -3.61 15.61 -4.98
CA TYR A 188 -4.00 14.21 -5.09
C TYR A 188 -5.09 13.80 -4.09
N ALA A 189 -5.96 14.73 -3.66
CA ALA A 189 -6.94 14.48 -2.58
C ALA A 189 -7.89 13.31 -2.84
N ASP A 190 -8.24 13.06 -4.10
CA ASP A 190 -9.19 12.00 -4.50
C ASP A 190 -8.54 11.01 -5.48
N GLU A 191 -7.24 10.74 -5.30
CA GLU A 191 -6.46 9.92 -6.22
C GLU A 191 -5.93 8.65 -5.56
N ASN A 192 -5.55 7.67 -6.38
CA ASN A 192 -4.85 6.49 -5.88
C ASN A 192 -3.45 6.86 -5.44
N VAL A 193 -3.20 6.90 -4.15
CA VAL A 193 -1.91 7.27 -3.57
C VAL A 193 -1.39 6.17 -2.65
N LEU A 194 -0.13 5.80 -2.83
CA LEU A 194 0.65 5.03 -1.86
C LEU A 194 1.68 5.94 -1.22
N VAL A 195 1.76 5.93 0.11
CA VAL A 195 2.86 6.55 0.87
C VAL A 195 3.68 5.42 1.48
N MET A 196 4.95 5.34 1.07
CA MET A 196 5.80 4.21 1.42
C MET A 196 7.23 4.64 1.73
N GLY A 197 7.96 3.81 2.45
CA GLY A 197 9.35 4.07 2.81
C GLY A 197 9.71 3.49 4.17
N ASP A 198 10.90 3.85 4.62
CA ASP A 198 11.35 3.69 5.99
C ASP A 198 10.99 4.97 6.77
N PHE A 199 9.94 4.90 7.58
CA PHE A 199 9.43 6.06 8.30
C PHE A 199 10.15 6.33 9.61
N ASN A 200 10.96 5.42 10.10
CA ASN A 200 11.67 5.53 11.39
C ASN A 200 10.74 5.85 12.56
N MET A 201 9.46 5.46 12.49
CA MET A 201 8.46 5.69 13.54
C MET A 201 8.42 4.51 14.50
N TYR A 202 8.52 4.78 15.79
CA TYR A 202 8.61 3.76 16.85
C TYR A 202 7.24 3.26 17.32
N ARG A 203 6.17 3.99 17.01
CA ARG A 203 4.82 3.68 17.53
C ARG A 203 3.72 4.42 16.76
N ALA A 204 2.50 3.86 16.80
CA ALA A 204 1.33 4.48 16.18
C ALA A 204 0.87 5.77 16.89
N SER A 205 1.32 6.01 18.12
CA SER A 205 1.01 7.25 18.86
C SER A 205 1.87 8.44 18.42
N GLU A 206 2.92 8.24 17.59
CA GLU A 206 3.66 9.37 17.00
C GLU A 206 2.76 10.27 16.18
N GLN A 207 2.90 11.58 16.35
CA GLN A 207 2.06 12.56 15.65
C GLN A 207 2.18 12.47 14.12
N GLY A 208 3.35 12.08 13.59
CA GLY A 208 3.57 11.87 12.17
C GLY A 208 2.73 10.72 11.61
N TYR A 209 2.68 9.58 12.31
CA TYR A 209 1.83 8.45 11.94
C TYR A 209 0.34 8.80 12.05
N GLN A 210 -0.04 9.49 13.13
CA GLN A 210 -1.42 9.91 13.32
C GLN A 210 -1.88 10.91 12.26
N LEU A 211 -1.01 11.80 11.81
CA LEU A 211 -1.30 12.74 10.73
C LEU A 211 -1.60 12.01 9.41
N LEU A 212 -0.91 10.91 9.13
CA LEU A 212 -1.15 10.10 7.94
C LEU A 212 -2.45 9.28 8.03
N THR A 213 -2.77 8.73 9.23
CA THR A 213 -3.76 7.65 9.37
C THR A 213 -5.03 8.02 10.15
N ARG A 214 -5.09 9.18 10.80
CA ARG A 214 -6.27 9.62 11.56
C ARG A 214 -6.94 10.83 10.94
N THR A 215 -8.27 10.85 11.03
CA THR A 215 -9.10 12.00 10.69
C THR A 215 -8.80 13.15 11.66
N TYR A 216 -8.09 14.16 11.19
CA TYR A 216 -8.28 15.50 11.74
C TYR A 216 -9.51 16.09 11.03
N SER A 217 -10.33 16.84 11.75
CA SER A 217 -11.64 17.35 11.32
C SER A 217 -11.66 18.09 9.96
N ASP A 218 -10.51 18.42 9.42
CA ASP A 218 -10.36 19.24 8.21
C ASP A 218 -9.56 18.57 7.08
N SER A 219 -9.02 17.35 7.26
CA SER A 219 -8.26 16.64 6.23
C SER A 219 -9.18 15.79 5.36
N ARG A 220 -9.09 15.94 4.04
CA ARG A 220 -9.83 15.15 3.05
C ARG A 220 -9.13 13.85 2.67
N SER A 221 -7.83 13.77 2.90
CA SER A 221 -7.01 12.65 2.51
C SER A 221 -6.51 11.90 3.72
N LEU A 222 -6.82 10.62 3.79
CA LEU A 222 -6.36 9.72 4.83
C LEU A 222 -5.72 8.50 4.20
N PHE A 223 -4.72 7.97 4.90
CA PHE A 223 -4.08 6.73 4.51
C PHE A 223 -4.50 5.59 5.43
N VAL A 224 -4.86 4.48 4.83
CA VAL A 224 -5.17 3.23 5.52
C VAL A 224 -3.89 2.43 5.69
N ASP A 225 -3.60 2.01 6.91
CA ASP A 225 -2.56 1.02 7.18
C ASP A 225 -3.16 -0.38 6.99
N PRO A 226 -2.62 -1.20 6.07
CA PRO A 226 -3.12 -2.55 5.82
C PRO A 226 -3.15 -3.43 7.07
N LEU A 227 -2.25 -3.18 8.02
CA LEU A 227 -2.11 -3.96 9.25
C LEU A 227 -3.07 -3.54 10.37
N ALA A 228 -3.80 -2.44 10.22
CA ALA A 228 -4.72 -1.96 11.26
C ALA A 228 -5.80 -2.99 11.62
N ARG A 229 -6.27 -3.76 10.63
CA ARG A 229 -7.32 -4.78 10.83
C ARG A 229 -6.83 -6.09 11.43
N VAL A 230 -5.53 -6.36 11.37
CA VAL A 230 -4.92 -7.59 11.86
C VAL A 230 -4.09 -7.40 13.13
N GLY A 231 -4.27 -6.25 13.81
CA GLY A 231 -3.59 -5.95 15.06
C GLY A 231 -2.13 -5.52 14.92
N GLY A 232 -1.69 -5.14 13.70
CA GLY A 232 -0.30 -4.73 13.44
C GLY A 232 -0.01 -3.25 13.72
N VAL A 233 -0.96 -2.51 14.30
CA VAL A 233 -0.85 -1.08 14.62
C VAL A 233 -0.91 -0.86 16.11
N GLY A 234 0.11 -0.20 16.68
CA GLY A 234 0.18 0.07 18.11
C GLY A 234 1.57 0.57 18.53
N GLU A 235 1.96 0.24 19.74
CA GLU A 235 3.30 0.50 20.30
C GLU A 235 4.22 -0.68 19.95
N TRP A 236 4.75 -0.69 18.74
CA TRP A 236 5.46 -1.85 18.16
C TRP A 236 6.94 -1.94 18.52
N ASN A 237 7.58 -0.82 18.92
CA ASN A 237 9.01 -0.82 19.27
C ASN A 237 9.30 -1.79 20.42
N ASN A 238 10.20 -2.74 20.19
CA ASN A 238 10.62 -3.78 21.13
C ASN A 238 9.44 -4.48 21.83
N ASN A 239 8.39 -4.80 21.08
CA ASN A 239 7.17 -5.39 21.61
C ASN A 239 6.83 -6.71 20.90
N ALA A 240 6.94 -7.81 21.63
CA ALA A 240 6.70 -9.16 21.12
C ALA A 240 5.29 -9.38 20.53
N THR A 241 4.29 -8.59 20.97
CA THR A 241 2.93 -8.66 20.39
C THR A 241 2.92 -8.30 18.91
N PHE A 242 3.86 -7.47 18.47
CA PHE A 242 4.00 -7.02 17.08
C PHE A 242 5.07 -7.79 16.30
N ALA A 243 5.63 -8.86 16.85
CA ALA A 243 6.67 -9.67 16.21
C ALA A 243 6.36 -10.02 14.73
N PRO A 244 5.12 -10.40 14.32
CA PRO A 244 4.81 -10.70 12.93
C PRO A 244 4.89 -9.51 11.97
N PHE A 245 5.05 -8.29 12.47
CA PHE A 245 4.98 -7.05 11.70
C PHE A 245 6.28 -6.24 11.68
N HIS A 246 7.29 -6.68 12.45
CA HIS A 246 8.59 -6.00 12.51
C HIS A 246 9.34 -6.09 11.18
N THR A 247 10.10 -5.05 10.86
CA THR A 247 10.90 -4.93 9.63
C THR A 247 12.38 -4.70 9.89
N GLN A 248 12.78 -4.34 11.11
CA GLN A 248 14.17 -4.12 11.54
C GLN A 248 14.41 -4.71 12.94
N SER A 249 15.61 -5.20 13.33
CA SER A 249 16.76 -5.43 12.46
C SER A 249 16.84 -6.91 12.03
N THR A 250 17.38 -7.15 10.83
CA THR A 250 17.64 -8.53 10.35
C THR A 250 18.71 -9.25 11.16
N ARG A 251 19.49 -8.53 11.99
CA ARG A 251 20.59 -9.03 12.82
C ARG A 251 20.38 -8.73 14.30
N SER A 252 20.68 -9.70 15.16
CA SER A 252 20.64 -9.51 16.62
C SER A 252 21.92 -8.88 17.20
N TYR A 253 22.99 -8.81 16.42
CA TYR A 253 24.28 -8.24 16.80
C TYR A 253 24.68 -7.09 15.88
N SER A 254 25.51 -6.17 16.40
CA SER A 254 26.07 -5.09 15.59
C SER A 254 27.18 -5.61 14.68
N ASP A 255 27.14 -5.20 13.44
CA ASP A 255 28.16 -5.49 12.43
C ASP A 255 28.47 -4.18 11.69
N GLU A 256 29.16 -3.29 12.37
CA GLU A 256 29.60 -1.97 11.89
C GLU A 256 28.52 -1.19 11.12
N CYS A 257 28.22 -1.60 9.88
CA CYS A 257 27.23 -0.95 9.01
C CYS A 257 25.77 -1.29 9.38
N PHE A 258 25.51 -2.48 9.89
CA PHE A 258 24.17 -2.97 10.18
C PHE A 258 23.71 -2.65 11.59
N SER A 259 22.46 -2.22 11.75
CA SER A 259 21.85 -2.08 13.07
C SER A 259 21.71 -3.44 13.75
N SER A 260 21.77 -3.45 15.08
CA SER A 260 21.54 -4.63 15.91
C SER A 260 20.16 -4.60 16.56
N GLY A 261 19.83 -5.63 17.35
CA GLY A 261 18.60 -5.71 18.12
C GLY A 261 17.76 -6.93 17.74
N GLY A 262 17.90 -7.40 16.53
CA GLY A 262 17.00 -8.40 15.95
C GLY A 262 15.68 -7.76 15.49
N LEU A 263 14.72 -8.56 15.04
CA LEU A 263 13.44 -8.02 14.59
C LEU A 263 12.62 -7.51 15.78
N ASP A 264 12.66 -6.20 16.03
CA ASP A 264 11.98 -5.58 17.16
C ASP A 264 11.31 -4.24 16.84
N ASP A 265 11.51 -3.70 15.62
CA ASP A 265 10.92 -2.46 15.16
C ASP A 265 10.17 -2.61 13.83
N ARG A 266 9.08 -1.86 13.68
CA ARG A 266 8.34 -1.72 12.43
C ARG A 266 8.57 -0.32 11.88
N PHE A 267 9.54 -0.14 10.99
CA PHE A 267 9.89 1.16 10.39
C PHE A 267 9.42 1.30 8.94
N ASP A 268 9.29 0.19 8.23
CA ASP A 268 8.95 0.19 6.81
C ASP A 268 7.45 0.00 6.61
N PHE A 269 6.83 0.93 5.89
CA PHE A 269 5.39 0.94 5.62
C PHE A 269 5.10 1.07 4.13
N ILE A 270 3.93 0.56 3.72
CA ILE A 270 3.18 0.99 2.55
C ILE A 270 1.77 1.30 3.04
N LEU A 271 1.42 2.56 3.11
CA LEU A 271 0.09 3.05 3.42
C LEU A 271 -0.61 3.40 2.12
N MET A 272 -1.92 3.22 2.06
CA MET A 272 -2.71 3.45 0.85
C MET A 272 -3.83 4.45 1.11
N SER A 273 -4.16 5.25 0.10
CA SER A 273 -5.33 6.14 0.16
C SER A 273 -6.64 5.35 0.23
N ASP A 274 -7.69 5.98 0.72
CA ASP A 274 -9.03 5.38 0.77
C ASP A 274 -9.50 4.94 -0.63
N GLU A 275 -9.12 5.65 -1.68
CA GLU A 275 -9.45 5.29 -3.07
C GLU A 275 -8.92 3.90 -3.43
N ILE A 276 -7.68 3.59 -3.06
CA ILE A 276 -7.09 2.25 -3.28
C ILE A 276 -7.76 1.22 -2.36
N TYR A 277 -7.94 1.56 -1.08
CA TYR A 277 -8.53 0.65 -0.11
C TYR A 277 -9.96 0.25 -0.51
N MET A 278 -10.76 1.23 -0.95
CA MET A 278 -12.15 1.05 -1.38
C MET A 278 -12.28 0.61 -2.85
N GLY A 279 -11.27 0.83 -3.67
CA GLY A 279 -11.29 0.53 -5.11
C GLY A 279 -12.02 1.55 -5.96
N PHE A 280 -12.07 2.83 -5.56
CA PHE A 280 -12.88 3.83 -6.26
C PHE A 280 -12.32 4.23 -7.63
N ASN A 281 -11.01 4.30 -7.78
CA ASN A 281 -10.35 4.77 -9.00
C ASN A 281 -9.69 3.61 -9.77
N LYS A 282 -10.39 2.48 -9.90
CA LYS A 282 -9.98 1.29 -10.66
C LYS A 282 -8.73 0.57 -10.12
N ILE A 283 -8.22 0.97 -8.96
CA ILE A 283 -7.16 0.25 -8.24
C ILE A 283 -7.69 -0.14 -6.87
N LYS A 284 -7.54 -1.41 -6.50
CA LYS A 284 -7.94 -1.91 -5.19
C LYS A 284 -6.85 -2.73 -4.54
N TYR A 285 -6.67 -2.54 -3.26
CA TYR A 285 -5.82 -3.40 -2.45
C TYR A 285 -6.32 -4.86 -2.45
N VAL A 286 -5.40 -5.80 -2.59
CA VAL A 286 -5.69 -7.22 -2.44
C VAL A 286 -5.60 -7.58 -0.96
N ASP A 287 -6.73 -7.90 -0.36
CA ASP A 287 -6.81 -8.21 1.07
C ASP A 287 -5.77 -9.25 1.49
N ASN A 288 -5.13 -9.02 2.64
CA ASN A 288 -4.09 -9.87 3.22
C ASN A 288 -2.84 -10.09 2.35
N SER A 289 -2.58 -9.21 1.38
CA SER A 289 -1.39 -9.28 0.54
C SER A 289 -0.20 -8.46 1.06
N TYR A 290 -0.40 -7.68 2.13
CA TYR A 290 0.67 -6.91 2.76
C TYR A 290 1.44 -7.76 3.76
N PHE A 291 2.75 -7.78 3.67
CA PHE A 291 3.62 -8.43 4.64
C PHE A 291 5.07 -7.93 4.57
N ALA A 292 5.79 -8.06 5.68
CA ALA A 292 7.24 -7.91 5.73
C ALA A 292 7.87 -9.23 5.24
N LEU A 293 8.57 -9.18 4.11
CA LEU A 293 9.15 -10.37 3.48
C LEU A 293 10.24 -10.96 4.38
N GLY A 294 10.13 -12.23 4.72
CA GLY A 294 11.08 -12.92 5.57
C GLY A 294 10.77 -12.86 7.07
N ASN A 295 9.75 -12.11 7.48
CA ASN A 295 9.28 -12.15 8.86
C ASN A 295 8.27 -13.28 9.05
N ASP A 296 8.60 -14.29 9.84
CA ASP A 296 7.72 -15.42 10.21
C ASP A 296 7.07 -15.26 11.60
N GLY A 297 7.30 -14.12 12.25
CA GLY A 297 6.79 -13.84 13.60
C GLY A 297 7.52 -14.57 14.74
N GLN A 298 8.57 -15.32 14.44
CA GLN A 298 9.28 -16.14 15.43
C GLN A 298 10.66 -15.61 15.81
N HIS A 299 11.12 -14.57 15.12
CA HIS A 299 12.47 -14.00 15.31
C HIS A 299 12.49 -12.69 16.11
N PHE A 300 11.56 -12.52 17.04
CA PHE A 300 11.55 -11.33 17.92
C PHE A 300 12.87 -11.22 18.69
N ASN A 301 13.56 -10.08 18.57
CA ASN A 301 14.91 -9.84 19.12
C ASN A 301 15.98 -10.86 18.64
N GLN A 302 15.78 -11.46 17.46
CA GLN A 302 16.70 -12.46 16.90
C GLN A 302 17.00 -12.12 15.43
N SER A 303 18.11 -12.66 14.94
CA SER A 303 18.44 -12.61 13.51
C SER A 303 17.48 -13.48 12.70
N ILE A 304 17.12 -13.01 11.49
CA ILE A 304 16.12 -13.69 10.64
C ILE A 304 16.54 -15.06 10.10
N ASP A 305 17.82 -15.35 10.09
CA ASP A 305 18.42 -16.64 9.67
C ASP A 305 18.63 -17.62 10.82
N GLN A 306 18.44 -17.18 12.07
CA GLN A 306 18.67 -17.99 13.26
C GLN A 306 17.61 -19.10 13.38
N ASN A 307 18.05 -20.35 13.58
CA ASN A 307 17.17 -21.53 13.72
C ASN A 307 16.27 -21.83 12.51
N GLY A 308 16.56 -21.26 11.35
CA GLY A 308 15.78 -21.40 10.12
C GLY A 308 14.62 -20.41 10.06
N ASN A 309 14.16 -20.10 8.86
CA ASN A 309 13.08 -19.16 8.59
C ASN A 309 11.93 -19.89 7.90
N ALA A 310 10.70 -19.73 8.43
CA ALA A 310 9.52 -20.39 7.91
C ALA A 310 8.76 -19.56 6.85
N ALA A 311 9.04 -18.25 6.75
CA ALA A 311 8.32 -17.35 5.83
C ALA A 311 8.84 -17.45 4.38
N VAL A 312 10.13 -17.74 4.19
CA VAL A 312 10.79 -17.74 2.88
C VAL A 312 11.79 -18.89 2.77
N PRO A 313 12.18 -19.32 1.53
CA PRO A 313 13.26 -20.28 1.34
C PRO A 313 14.57 -19.80 1.97
N ALA A 314 15.42 -20.73 2.42
CA ALA A 314 16.68 -20.43 3.08
C ALA A 314 17.60 -19.49 2.27
N SER A 315 17.64 -19.64 0.93
CA SER A 315 18.41 -18.74 0.06
C SER A 315 17.90 -17.31 0.06
N VAL A 316 16.59 -17.11 0.22
CA VAL A 316 15.97 -15.78 0.33
C VAL A 316 16.22 -15.21 1.72
N ALA A 317 16.10 -16.00 2.78
CA ALA A 317 16.40 -15.57 4.14
C ALA A 317 17.86 -15.11 4.27
N SER A 318 18.81 -15.87 3.71
CA SER A 318 20.23 -15.49 3.66
C SER A 318 20.42 -14.17 2.88
N ALA A 319 19.79 -14.02 1.71
CA ALA A 319 19.89 -12.81 0.93
C ALA A 319 19.33 -11.58 1.68
N LEU A 320 18.22 -11.73 2.40
CA LEU A 320 17.64 -10.67 3.24
C LEU A 320 18.55 -10.31 4.41
N PHE A 321 19.18 -11.29 5.04
CA PHE A 321 20.13 -11.08 6.13
C PHE A 321 21.40 -10.36 5.66
N ASP A 322 21.89 -10.67 4.47
CA ASP A 322 23.15 -10.15 3.94
C ASP A 322 23.05 -8.75 3.33
N ILE A 323 21.89 -8.39 2.78
CA ILE A 323 21.75 -7.14 2.00
C ILE A 323 21.46 -5.91 2.87
N SER A 324 20.61 -6.04 3.90
CA SER A 324 20.11 -4.89 4.68
C SER A 324 19.77 -5.30 6.11
N ASP A 325 19.82 -4.35 7.02
CA ASP A 325 19.25 -4.49 8.36
C ASP A 325 17.72 -4.29 8.39
N HIS A 326 17.11 -3.99 7.25
CA HIS A 326 15.67 -3.95 7.08
C HIS A 326 15.15 -5.14 6.29
N LEU A 327 13.86 -5.46 6.44
CA LEU A 327 13.09 -6.34 5.58
C LEU A 327 12.24 -5.52 4.60
N PRO A 328 12.11 -5.94 3.33
CA PRO A 328 11.21 -5.28 2.41
C PRO A 328 9.76 -5.53 2.79
N VAL A 329 8.91 -4.53 2.58
CA VAL A 329 7.46 -4.67 2.66
C VAL A 329 6.86 -4.77 1.27
N THR A 330 5.89 -5.67 1.12
CA THR A 330 5.23 -5.93 -0.15
C THR A 330 3.73 -5.85 -0.02
N MET A 331 3.04 -5.49 -1.10
CA MET A 331 1.60 -5.58 -1.21
C MET A 331 1.17 -5.82 -2.66
N LYS A 332 -0.08 -6.24 -2.86
CA LYS A 332 -0.65 -6.41 -4.19
C LYS A 332 -1.86 -5.50 -4.38
N LEU A 333 -1.98 -5.01 -5.61
CA LEU A 333 -3.10 -4.20 -6.07
C LEU A 333 -3.78 -4.91 -7.25
N HIS A 334 -5.09 -4.87 -7.29
CA HIS A 334 -5.86 -5.25 -8.47
C HIS A 334 -6.18 -4.01 -9.30
N LEU A 335 -5.94 -4.11 -10.61
CA LEU A 335 -6.32 -3.13 -11.60
C LEU A 335 -7.59 -3.61 -12.31
N TYR A 336 -8.62 -2.77 -12.37
CA TYR A 336 -9.89 -3.07 -13.01
C TYR A 336 -10.05 -2.30 -14.32
N SER A 337 -10.41 -3.00 -15.40
CA SER A 337 -10.65 -2.39 -16.72
C SER A 337 -11.97 -1.62 -16.79
N GLN A 338 -12.96 -2.12 -16.10
CA GLN A 338 -14.31 -1.53 -16.04
C GLN A 338 -14.86 -1.56 -14.62
N TRP A 339 -15.75 -0.62 -14.32
CA TRP A 339 -16.57 -0.70 -13.12
C TRP A 339 -17.59 -1.84 -13.31
N GLY A 340 -17.21 -3.05 -12.93
CA GLY A 340 -18.14 -4.16 -12.83
C GLY A 340 -19.11 -3.91 -11.68
N VAL A 341 -20.37 -3.70 -11.97
CA VAL A 341 -21.44 -3.56 -10.95
C VAL A 341 -21.56 -4.83 -10.08
N ASN A 342 -20.91 -5.93 -10.47
CA ASN A 342 -20.99 -7.22 -9.80
C ASN A 342 -19.94 -7.48 -8.72
N ASP A 343 -18.83 -6.75 -8.69
CA ASP A 343 -17.73 -7.00 -7.72
C ASP A 343 -17.72 -6.09 -6.51
N MET A 344 -18.71 -5.22 -6.38
CA MET A 344 -18.91 -4.48 -5.13
C MET A 344 -19.55 -5.37 -4.06
N ASN A 345 -18.90 -6.46 -3.66
CA ASN A 345 -18.98 -6.93 -2.29
C ASN A 345 -18.19 -5.93 -1.43
N LEU A 346 -18.70 -4.71 -1.38
CA LEU A 346 -18.24 -3.65 -0.49
C LEU A 346 -18.54 -4.12 0.93
N GLY A 347 -17.61 -4.91 1.45
CA GLY A 347 -17.81 -5.72 2.61
C GLY A 347 -18.05 -4.92 3.86
N GLY A 348 -18.80 -5.48 4.73
CA GLY A 348 -18.85 -5.13 6.11
C GLY A 348 -20.23 -4.84 6.65
N PHE A 349 -21.20 -4.35 5.88
CA PHE A 349 -22.58 -4.22 6.35
C PHE A 349 -23.61 -4.56 5.27
N ARG A 350 -24.80 -4.96 5.70
CA ARG A 350 -25.89 -5.35 4.82
C ARG A 350 -26.94 -4.24 4.74
N VAL A 351 -27.42 -3.96 3.53
CA VAL A 351 -28.53 -3.06 3.27
C VAL A 351 -29.68 -3.87 2.71
N TYR A 352 -30.81 -3.89 3.42
CA TYR A 352 -32.00 -4.65 3.00
C TYR A 352 -33.30 -3.98 3.43
N PRO A 353 -34.42 -4.16 2.71
CA PRO A 353 -34.49 -4.80 1.40
C PRO A 353 -33.74 -4.00 0.33
N ASN A 354 -33.23 -4.70 -0.68
CA ASN A 354 -32.63 -4.11 -1.86
C ASN A 354 -33.05 -4.92 -3.10
N PRO A 355 -33.90 -4.37 -3.98
CA PRO A 355 -34.45 -3.00 -4.01
C PRO A 355 -35.37 -2.65 -2.83
N THR A 356 -35.51 -1.35 -2.55
CA THR A 356 -36.38 -0.79 -1.52
C THR A 356 -37.42 0.16 -2.09
N ASN A 357 -38.57 0.25 -1.46
CA ASN A 357 -39.60 1.24 -1.78
C ASN A 357 -39.60 2.47 -0.84
N GLY A 358 -38.70 2.50 0.17
CA GLY A 358 -38.62 3.68 1.05
C GLY A 358 -37.91 3.46 2.39
N LEU A 359 -37.77 2.22 2.86
CA LEU A 359 -37.07 1.92 4.10
C LEU A 359 -35.96 0.92 3.85
N ILE A 360 -34.77 1.20 4.36
CA ILE A 360 -33.66 0.28 4.38
C ILE A 360 -33.25 -0.02 5.82
N ASN A 361 -32.88 -1.26 6.07
CA ASN A 361 -32.18 -1.67 7.29
C ASN A 361 -30.71 -1.76 6.95
N VAL A 362 -29.89 -1.21 7.81
CA VAL A 362 -28.44 -1.30 7.75
C VAL A 362 -27.98 -2.16 8.90
N GLY A 363 -27.43 -3.33 8.62
CA GLY A 363 -26.87 -4.25 9.61
C GLY A 363 -25.34 -4.17 9.58
N LEU A 364 -24.72 -3.68 10.65
CA LEU A 364 -23.27 -3.64 10.81
C LEU A 364 -22.75 -5.01 11.26
N PRO A 365 -21.54 -5.42 10.83
CA PRO A 365 -20.94 -6.63 11.36
C PRO A 365 -20.66 -6.45 12.86
N GLN A 366 -20.84 -7.52 13.62
CA GLN A 366 -20.40 -7.53 15.03
C GLN A 366 -18.89 -7.28 15.07
N CYS A 367 -18.50 -6.17 15.70
CA CYS A 367 -17.10 -5.94 16.07
C CYS A 367 -16.98 -6.30 17.55
N ASP A 368 -15.98 -7.13 17.87
CA ASP A 368 -15.66 -7.54 19.25
C ASP A 368 -15.11 -6.39 20.13
N SER A 369 -15.36 -5.15 19.75
CA SER A 369 -14.94 -3.96 20.51
C SER A 369 -16.13 -3.27 21.16
N PRO A 370 -16.12 -3.09 22.50
CA PRO A 370 -17.23 -2.52 23.27
C PRO A 370 -17.43 -1.00 23.09
N THR A 371 -16.78 -0.36 22.14
CA THR A 371 -16.84 1.09 21.91
C THR A 371 -17.33 1.45 20.50
N MET A 372 -18.38 0.80 19.99
CA MET A 372 -19.10 1.38 18.86
C MET A 372 -19.98 2.52 19.37
N GLY A 373 -19.37 3.72 19.40
CA GLY A 373 -20.07 4.98 19.49
C GLY A 373 -20.90 5.24 18.22
N GLN A 374 -21.68 6.30 18.25
CA GLN A 374 -22.46 6.78 17.13
C GLN A 374 -21.58 6.89 15.86
N THR A 375 -21.98 6.21 14.78
CA THR A 375 -21.24 6.20 13.51
C THR A 375 -22.02 6.96 12.45
N GLU A 376 -21.41 7.96 11.83
CA GLU A 376 -22.05 8.74 10.77
C GLU A 376 -22.23 7.88 9.50
N TYR A 377 -23.40 8.01 8.86
CA TYR A 377 -23.61 7.51 7.51
C TYR A 377 -23.86 8.64 6.52
N ARG A 378 -23.52 8.41 5.25
CA ARG A 378 -23.81 9.29 4.11
C ARG A 378 -24.42 8.48 2.99
N ILE A 379 -25.53 8.98 2.43
CA ILE A 379 -26.13 8.39 1.22
C ILE A 379 -25.85 9.32 0.06
N MET A 380 -25.27 8.75 -1.01
CA MET A 380 -24.87 9.47 -2.21
C MET A 380 -25.53 8.90 -3.46
N ASN A 381 -25.71 9.76 -4.46
CA ASN A 381 -26.11 9.35 -5.80
C ASN A 381 -24.90 8.82 -6.61
N VAL A 382 -25.16 8.37 -7.84
CA VAL A 382 -24.14 7.85 -8.79
C VAL A 382 -23.10 8.89 -9.23
N MET A 383 -23.34 10.18 -8.96
CA MET A 383 -22.41 11.28 -9.23
C MET A 383 -21.56 11.65 -8.01
N GLY A 384 -21.67 10.87 -6.90
CA GLY A 384 -20.94 11.13 -5.66
C GLY A 384 -21.51 12.26 -4.79
N GLN A 385 -22.66 12.86 -5.17
CA GLN A 385 -23.28 13.92 -4.38
C GLN A 385 -23.96 13.32 -3.15
N THR A 386 -23.61 13.80 -1.95
CA THR A 386 -24.28 13.42 -0.70
C THR A 386 -25.70 14.01 -0.66
N LEU A 387 -26.67 13.12 -0.51
CA LEU A 387 -28.09 13.47 -0.47
C LEU A 387 -28.67 13.39 0.95
N MET A 388 -28.14 12.49 1.78
CA MET A 388 -28.58 12.30 3.15
C MET A 388 -27.39 11.96 4.05
N THR A 389 -27.44 12.41 5.29
CA THR A 389 -26.52 12.04 6.36
C THR A 389 -27.28 11.74 7.64
N GLY A 390 -26.69 10.95 8.53
CA GLY A 390 -27.24 10.64 9.83
C GLY A 390 -26.28 9.78 10.63
N ILE A 391 -26.75 9.26 11.74
CA ILE A 391 -25.97 8.44 12.68
C ILE A 391 -26.58 7.05 12.74
N VAL A 392 -25.73 6.02 12.69
CA VAL A 392 -26.10 4.64 12.99
C VAL A 392 -25.77 4.37 14.46
N GLU A 393 -26.76 3.91 15.22
CA GLU A 393 -26.61 3.53 16.63
C GLU A 393 -26.80 2.02 16.76
N GLY A 394 -25.79 1.33 17.29
CA GLY A 394 -25.83 -0.12 17.52
C GLY A 394 -25.61 -0.98 16.27
N GLU A 395 -26.01 -2.27 16.35
CA GLU A 395 -25.71 -3.29 15.32
C GLU A 395 -26.63 -3.21 14.08
N SER A 396 -27.78 -2.55 14.17
CA SER A 396 -28.66 -2.33 13.03
C SER A 396 -29.54 -1.12 13.21
N GLN A 397 -29.80 -0.41 12.10
CA GLN A 397 -30.69 0.76 12.09
C GLN A 397 -31.54 0.80 10.84
N LYS A 398 -32.77 1.31 11.01
CA LYS A 398 -33.67 1.65 9.90
C LYS A 398 -33.42 3.08 9.44
N ILE A 399 -33.26 3.26 8.14
CA ILE A 399 -33.09 4.56 7.50
C ILE A 399 -34.24 4.74 6.51
N ASP A 400 -34.95 5.87 6.63
CA ASP A 400 -36.02 6.25 5.70
C ASP A 400 -35.41 6.95 4.50
N VAL A 401 -35.52 6.30 3.34
CA VAL A 401 -35.04 6.80 2.03
C VAL A 401 -36.22 7.07 1.07
N SER A 402 -37.44 7.22 1.61
CA SER A 402 -38.65 7.45 0.81
C SER A 402 -38.60 8.71 -0.03
N GLN A 403 -37.85 9.71 0.41
CA GLN A 403 -37.67 10.99 -0.28
C GLN A 403 -36.72 10.92 -1.49
N LEU A 404 -35.95 9.82 -1.61
CA LEU A 404 -35.09 9.66 -2.75
C LEU A 404 -35.87 9.25 -3.99
N SER A 405 -35.49 9.77 -5.13
CA SER A 405 -36.01 9.36 -6.44
C SER A 405 -35.68 7.90 -6.74
N ASN A 406 -36.39 7.27 -7.69
CA ASN A 406 -35.98 5.95 -8.17
C ASN A 406 -34.58 6.02 -8.78
N GLY A 407 -33.69 5.08 -8.37
CA GLY A 407 -32.32 5.09 -8.82
C GLY A 407 -31.40 4.23 -7.98
N LEU A 408 -30.14 4.20 -8.37
CA LEU A 408 -29.04 3.56 -7.64
C LEU A 408 -28.40 4.56 -6.68
N TYR A 409 -28.15 4.13 -5.46
CA TYR A 409 -27.54 4.91 -4.39
C TYR A 409 -26.46 4.13 -3.68
N PHE A 410 -25.53 4.85 -3.06
CA PHE A 410 -24.47 4.32 -2.23
C PHE A 410 -24.64 4.86 -0.81
N ILE A 411 -24.49 3.99 0.18
CA ILE A 411 -24.45 4.37 1.58
C ILE A 411 -23.06 4.09 2.14
N HIS A 412 -22.46 5.11 2.74
CA HIS A 412 -21.17 5.07 3.40
C HIS A 412 -21.36 5.04 4.90
N ILE A 413 -20.65 4.15 5.60
CA ILE A 413 -20.64 4.05 7.05
C ILE A 413 -19.23 3.65 7.47
N ASN A 414 -18.54 4.51 8.21
CA ASN A 414 -17.23 4.23 8.78
C ASN A 414 -16.20 3.69 7.74
N GLY A 415 -16.12 4.35 6.59
CA GLY A 415 -15.22 3.92 5.50
C GLY A 415 -15.71 2.70 4.70
N LEU A 416 -16.84 2.10 5.07
CA LEU A 416 -17.47 1.01 4.34
C LEU A 416 -18.59 1.54 3.43
N VAL A 417 -18.72 0.96 2.23
CA VAL A 417 -19.75 1.35 1.28
C VAL A 417 -20.62 0.15 0.91
N SER A 418 -21.92 0.39 0.82
CA SER A 418 -22.87 -0.55 0.25
C SER A 418 -23.80 0.16 -0.72
N LYS A 419 -24.36 -0.58 -1.70
CA LYS A 419 -25.28 -0.03 -2.68
C LYS A 419 -26.71 -0.49 -2.43
N PHE A 420 -27.68 0.33 -2.80
CA PHE A 420 -29.07 -0.07 -2.85
C PHE A 420 -29.83 0.61 -4.00
N VAL A 421 -30.87 -0.03 -4.44
CA VAL A 421 -31.78 0.49 -5.48
C VAL A 421 -33.07 0.97 -4.84
N LYS A 422 -33.43 2.23 -5.07
CA LYS A 422 -34.74 2.78 -4.72
C LYS A 422 -35.68 2.60 -5.91
N THR A 423 -36.87 2.02 -5.66
CA THR A 423 -37.92 1.83 -6.68
C THR A 423 -39.30 2.01 -6.05
N THR A 424 -40.26 2.46 -6.80
CA THR A 424 -41.66 2.60 -6.35
C THR A 424 -42.48 1.33 -6.59
N SER A 425 -42.01 0.37 -7.40
CA SER A 425 -42.64 -0.91 -7.62
C SER A 425 -41.71 -2.05 -7.25
N LEU A 426 -42.09 -2.81 -6.22
CA LEU A 426 -41.47 -4.09 -5.88
C LEU A 426 -42.27 -5.16 -6.66
N HIS A 427 -41.67 -5.81 -7.64
CA HIS A 427 -42.22 -7.00 -8.29
C HIS A 427 -41.69 -8.25 -7.61
#